data_9c4ff295b101749504bba00daaccb301
#
_entry.id   9c4ff295b101749504bba00daaccb301
#
_cell.length_a   1.000
_cell.length_b   1.000
_cell.length_c   1.000
_cell.angle_alpha   90.00
_cell.angle_beta   90.00
_cell.angle_gamma   90.00
#
_symmetry.space_group_name_H-M   'P 1'
#
loop_
_entity.id
_entity.type
_entity.pdbx_description
1 polymer ?
#
loop_
_entity_poly.entity_id
_entity_poly.type
_entity_poly.pdbx_seq_one_letter_code
_entity_poly.pdbx_strand_id
1 'polypeptide(L)'
;MLPKNTIHQIKYFTALVSARPNDPDQPVRQQTFLRAQRTIPNLSIIYGHYLSNETTMRLAHPVAGASPYVRVIKTEEKGSDVNLATHLLTDGFRGAYDIAVVITNDSDLLD
;
A
#
# COMPACT_ATOMS: atom_id res chain seq x y z
N MET A 1 -12.73 -3.58 -18.84
CA MET A 1 -12.99 -5.03 -18.91
C MET A 1 -14.04 -5.34 -19.95
N LEU A 2 -13.93 -6.48 -20.59
CA LEU A 2 -14.90 -6.91 -21.56
C LEU A 2 -16.21 -7.33 -20.87
N PRO A 3 -17.40 -7.07 -21.48
CA PRO A 3 -18.69 -7.43 -20.88
C PRO A 3 -18.86 -8.93 -20.59
N LYS A 4 -18.09 -9.78 -21.29
CA LYS A 4 -18.14 -11.23 -21.11
C LYS A 4 -17.42 -11.75 -19.87
N ASN A 5 -16.56 -10.91 -19.27
CA ASN A 5 -15.76 -11.33 -18.14
C ASN A 5 -16.55 -11.21 -16.84
N THR A 6 -16.37 -12.18 -15.97
CA THR A 6 -16.96 -12.20 -14.64
C THR A 6 -15.86 -11.93 -13.62
N ILE A 7 -16.10 -11.00 -12.71
CA ILE A 7 -15.19 -10.74 -11.61
C ILE A 7 -15.49 -11.74 -10.50
N HIS A 8 -14.58 -12.70 -10.28
CA HIS A 8 -14.73 -13.71 -9.23
C HIS A 8 -14.24 -13.21 -7.89
N GLN A 9 -13.13 -12.48 -7.89
CA GLN A 9 -12.52 -12.02 -6.65
C GLN A 9 -11.78 -10.70 -6.88
N ILE A 10 -11.88 -9.81 -5.89
CA ILE A 10 -11.14 -8.56 -5.80
C ILE A 10 -10.26 -8.66 -4.57
N LYS A 11 -8.96 -8.39 -4.72
CA LYS A 11 -8.02 -8.30 -3.60
C LYS A 11 -7.49 -6.88 -3.52
N TYR A 12 -7.72 -6.25 -2.39
CA TYR A 12 -7.28 -4.89 -2.12
C TYR A 12 -6.12 -4.93 -1.13
N PHE A 13 -4.98 -4.43 -1.58
CA PHE A 13 -3.74 -4.45 -0.79
C PHE A 13 -3.50 -3.08 -0.21
N THR A 14 -3.41 -2.99 1.10
CA THR A 14 -3.29 -1.73 1.80
C THR A 14 -2.51 -1.93 3.11
N ALA A 15 -2.33 -0.85 3.86
CA ALA A 15 -1.75 -0.89 5.19
C ALA A 15 -2.48 0.11 6.09
N LEU A 16 -2.69 -0.25 7.35
CA LEU A 16 -3.35 0.63 8.31
C LEU A 16 -2.44 1.80 8.66
N VAL A 17 -2.99 3.01 8.53
CA VAL A 17 -2.28 4.24 8.87
C VAL A 17 -2.41 4.54 10.36
N SER A 18 -1.41 5.23 10.90
CA SER A 18 -1.41 5.72 12.27
C SER A 18 -1.78 7.20 12.31
N ALA A 19 -2.31 7.66 13.44
CA ALA A 19 -2.55 9.07 13.65
C ALA A 19 -1.23 9.86 13.60
N ARG A 20 -1.28 11.03 12.95
CA ARG A 20 -0.14 11.95 12.86
C ARG A 20 -0.52 13.28 13.48
N PRO A 21 0.43 14.06 14.02
CA PRO A 21 0.13 15.35 14.65
C PRO A 21 -0.58 16.32 13.69
N ASN A 22 -0.26 16.27 12.40
CA ASN A 22 -0.88 17.13 11.38
C ASN A 22 -2.17 16.56 10.79
N ASP A 23 -2.50 15.30 11.08
CA ASP A 23 -3.70 14.63 10.58
C ASP A 23 -4.10 13.50 11.54
N PRO A 24 -4.65 13.84 12.72
CA PRO A 24 -5.00 12.83 13.73
C PRO A 24 -6.20 11.97 13.33
N ASP A 25 -7.02 12.42 12.39
CA ASP A 25 -8.25 11.73 11.97
C ASP A 25 -8.04 10.78 10.79
N GLN A 26 -6.83 10.70 10.24
CA GLN A 26 -6.54 9.84 9.10
C GLN A 26 -6.90 8.38 9.34
N PRO A 27 -6.59 7.76 10.50
CA PRO A 27 -7.00 6.38 10.76
C PRO A 27 -8.52 6.19 10.76
N VAL A 28 -9.27 7.16 11.25
CA VAL A 28 -10.74 7.11 11.29
C VAL A 28 -11.31 7.12 9.87
N ARG A 29 -10.79 8.00 9.01
CA ARG A 29 -11.21 8.06 7.61
C ARG A 29 -10.89 6.75 6.88
N GLN A 30 -9.71 6.20 7.11
CA GLN A 30 -9.33 4.91 6.51
C GLN A 30 -10.25 3.79 6.98
N GLN A 31 -10.54 3.70 8.27
CA GLN A 31 -11.43 2.66 8.80
C GLN A 31 -12.85 2.77 8.24
N THR A 32 -13.34 3.98 8.04
CA THR A 32 -14.64 4.20 7.40
C THR A 32 -14.64 3.69 5.96
N PHE A 33 -13.60 4.01 5.21
CA PHE A 33 -13.43 3.55 3.83
C PHE A 33 -13.33 2.02 3.74
N LEU A 34 -12.51 1.41 4.60
CA LEU A 34 -12.34 -0.05 4.62
C LEU A 34 -13.64 -0.76 5.04
N ARG A 35 -14.38 -0.19 5.98
CA ARG A 35 -15.67 -0.75 6.40
C ARG A 35 -16.66 -0.77 5.24
N ALA A 36 -16.71 0.30 4.44
CA ALA A 36 -17.53 0.34 3.24
C ALA A 36 -17.11 -0.72 2.23
N GLN A 37 -15.80 -0.91 2.05
CA GLN A 37 -15.28 -1.93 1.13
C GLN A 37 -15.60 -3.36 1.58
N ARG A 38 -15.62 -3.62 2.89
CA ARG A 38 -15.96 -4.95 3.43
C ARG A 38 -17.39 -5.38 3.12
N THR A 39 -18.26 -4.46 2.69
CA THR A 39 -19.62 -4.81 2.26
C THR A 39 -19.66 -5.45 0.87
N ILE A 40 -18.58 -5.39 0.11
CA ILE A 40 -18.49 -6.00 -1.21
C ILE A 40 -18.23 -7.50 -1.04
N PRO A 41 -19.13 -8.39 -1.54
CA PRO A 41 -19.11 -9.81 -1.13
C PRO A 41 -17.90 -10.59 -1.61
N ASN A 42 -17.27 -10.21 -2.72
CA ASN A 42 -16.12 -10.93 -3.27
C ASN A 42 -14.81 -10.14 -3.15
N LEU A 43 -14.75 -9.19 -2.22
CA LEU A 43 -13.57 -8.39 -1.96
C LEU A 43 -12.88 -8.86 -0.69
N SER A 44 -11.57 -9.07 -0.77
CA SER A 44 -10.70 -9.36 0.37
C SER A 44 -9.70 -8.21 0.54
N ILE A 45 -9.43 -7.84 1.78
CA ILE A 45 -8.45 -6.81 2.12
C ILE A 45 -7.23 -7.51 2.69
N ILE A 46 -6.07 -7.27 2.09
CA ILE A 46 -4.79 -7.82 2.51
C ILE A 46 -3.92 -6.68 3.03
N TYR A 47 -3.40 -6.81 4.25
CA TYR A 47 -2.69 -5.75 4.93
C TYR A 47 -1.18 -5.95 4.86
N GLY A 48 -0.48 -4.91 4.40
CA GLY A 48 0.91 -4.68 4.75
C GLY A 48 0.99 -3.91 6.06
N HIS A 49 2.05 -3.15 6.25
CA HIS A 49 2.19 -2.31 7.44
C HIS A 49 3.03 -1.09 7.13
N TYR A 50 2.85 -0.05 7.92
CA TYR A 50 3.73 1.11 7.91
C TYR A 50 4.80 0.94 8.98
N LEU A 51 6.02 1.34 8.64
CA LEU A 51 7.15 1.35 9.54
C LEU A 51 7.66 2.79 9.63
N SER A 52 7.70 3.31 10.85
CA SER A 52 8.23 4.64 11.13
C SER A 52 9.50 4.51 11.92
N ASN A 53 10.58 5.08 11.41
CA ASN A 53 11.88 5.08 12.05
C ASN A 53 12.49 6.47 12.01
N GLU A 54 13.27 6.77 13.03
CA GLU A 54 14.13 7.94 13.03
C GLU A 54 15.37 7.64 12.19
N THR A 55 15.69 8.51 11.24
CA THR A 55 16.85 8.33 10.36
C THR A 55 17.53 9.67 10.10
N THR A 56 18.82 9.62 9.76
CA THR A 56 19.59 10.81 9.40
C THR A 56 19.60 10.94 7.88
N MET A 57 19.23 12.12 7.39
CA MET A 57 19.24 12.44 5.97
C MET A 57 20.03 13.71 5.73
N ARG A 58 20.67 13.77 4.55
CA ARG A 58 21.41 14.94 4.13
C ARG A 58 20.46 15.99 3.57
N LEU A 59 20.69 17.25 3.95
CA LEU A 59 19.97 18.38 3.37
C LEU A 59 20.32 18.54 1.89
N ALA A 60 19.32 18.76 1.04
CA ALA A 60 19.55 19.04 -0.38
C ALA A 60 20.29 20.36 -0.59
N HIS A 61 20.03 21.34 0.30
CA HIS A 61 20.62 22.67 0.27
C HIS A 61 21.23 22.97 1.64
N PRO A 62 22.47 22.49 1.92
CA PRO A 62 23.09 22.72 3.22
C PRO A 62 23.32 24.22 3.49
N VAL A 63 23.13 24.61 4.75
CA VAL A 63 23.39 25.97 5.20
C VAL A 63 24.84 26.08 5.70
N ALA A 64 25.55 27.11 5.26
CA ALA A 64 26.93 27.35 5.70
C ALA A 64 27.00 27.52 7.22
N GLY A 65 27.97 26.83 7.86
CA GLY A 65 28.17 26.86 9.31
C GLY A 65 27.25 25.97 10.12
N ALA A 66 26.35 25.22 9.46
CA ALA A 66 25.47 24.25 10.11
C ALA A 66 25.75 22.83 9.59
N SER A 67 25.31 21.81 10.33
CA SER A 67 25.42 20.43 9.89
C SER A 67 24.63 20.20 8.60
N PRO A 68 25.20 19.51 7.60
CA PRO A 68 24.47 19.15 6.40
C PRO A 68 23.46 18.01 6.62
N TYR A 69 23.43 17.44 7.82
CA TYR A 69 22.55 16.29 8.15
C TYR A 69 21.47 16.70 9.13
N VAL A 70 20.33 16.06 9.01
CA VAL A 70 19.17 16.27 9.89
C VAL A 70 18.54 14.92 10.21
N ARG A 71 18.04 14.79 11.45
CA ARG A 71 17.27 13.62 11.82
C ARG A 71 15.80 13.83 11.50
N VAL A 72 15.20 12.85 10.86
CA VAL A 72 13.81 12.88 10.42
C VAL A 72 13.11 11.59 10.82
N ILE A 73 11.80 11.65 10.95
CA ILE A 73 10.97 10.46 11.08
C ILE A 73 10.54 10.06 9.68
N LYS A 74 11.04 8.90 9.24
CA LYS A 74 10.70 8.35 7.93
C LYS A 74 9.65 7.27 8.10
N THR A 75 8.51 7.43 7.45
CA THR A 75 7.43 6.46 7.43
C THR A 75 7.35 5.83 6.06
N GLU A 76 7.49 4.51 6.01
CA GLU A 76 7.41 3.74 4.76
C GLU A 76 6.37 2.66 4.89
N GLU A 77 5.62 2.47 3.82
CA GLU A 77 4.73 1.32 3.69
C GLU A 77 5.55 0.10 3.31
N LYS A 78 5.27 -1.02 3.98
CA LYS A 78 5.99 -2.29 3.76
C LYS A 78 5.01 -3.42 3.50
N GLY A 79 5.34 -4.24 2.53
CA GLY A 79 4.69 -5.53 2.31
C GLY A 79 3.54 -5.54 1.33
N SER A 80 2.95 -4.41 0.95
CA SER A 80 1.80 -4.41 0.02
C SER A 80 2.18 -4.91 -1.36
N ASP A 81 3.28 -4.44 -1.92
CA ASP A 81 3.77 -4.87 -3.22
C ASP A 81 4.19 -6.34 -3.22
N VAL A 82 4.86 -6.79 -2.16
CA VAL A 82 5.24 -8.21 -1.97
C VAL A 82 3.98 -9.06 -1.83
N ASN A 83 3.00 -8.61 -1.05
CA ASN A 83 1.73 -9.31 -0.89
C ASN A 83 1.01 -9.43 -2.24
N LEU A 84 0.94 -8.34 -3.01
CA LEU A 84 0.29 -8.35 -4.31
C LEU A 84 0.97 -9.33 -5.26
N ALA A 85 2.30 -9.27 -5.37
CA ALA A 85 3.05 -10.18 -6.25
C ALA A 85 2.88 -11.64 -5.81
N THR A 86 2.96 -11.91 -4.51
CA THR A 86 2.81 -13.26 -3.95
C THR A 86 1.43 -13.82 -4.24
N HIS A 87 0.37 -13.05 -4.00
CA HIS A 87 -1.00 -13.48 -4.29
C HIS A 87 -1.22 -13.70 -5.77
N LEU A 88 -0.72 -12.79 -6.61
CA LEU A 88 -0.85 -12.89 -8.06
C LEU A 88 -0.26 -14.19 -8.59
N LEU A 89 0.97 -14.51 -8.18
CA LEU A 89 1.67 -15.71 -8.60
C LEU A 89 1.05 -16.97 -8.01
N THR A 90 0.76 -16.98 -6.72
CA THR A 90 0.20 -18.14 -6.03
C THR A 90 -1.18 -18.49 -6.59
N ASP A 91 -2.05 -17.51 -6.76
CA ASP A 91 -3.38 -17.72 -7.30
C ASP A 91 -3.32 -18.17 -8.77
N GLY A 92 -2.36 -17.66 -9.53
CA GLY A 92 -2.11 -18.08 -10.91
C GLY A 92 -1.69 -19.55 -10.99
N PHE A 93 -0.77 -19.98 -10.15
CA PHE A 93 -0.33 -21.37 -10.09
C PHE A 93 -1.44 -22.33 -9.64
N ARG A 94 -2.35 -21.86 -8.79
CA ARG A 94 -3.50 -22.65 -8.34
C ARG A 94 -4.67 -22.64 -9.31
N GLY A 95 -4.58 -21.90 -10.41
CA GLY A 95 -5.65 -21.79 -11.37
C GLY A 95 -6.87 -21.03 -10.85
N ALA A 96 -6.68 -20.12 -9.90
CA ALA A 96 -7.77 -19.35 -9.28
C ALA A 96 -8.37 -18.31 -10.20
N TYR A 97 -7.70 -17.98 -11.31
CA TYR A 97 -8.20 -17.04 -12.30
C TYR A 97 -7.69 -17.40 -13.70
N ASP A 98 -8.40 -16.96 -14.71
CA ASP A 98 -7.95 -17.02 -16.11
C ASP A 98 -7.21 -15.75 -16.49
N ILE A 99 -7.72 -14.60 -16.02
CA ILE A 99 -7.17 -13.29 -16.29
C ILE A 99 -7.10 -12.51 -14.97
N ALA A 100 -5.96 -11.91 -14.71
CA ALA A 100 -5.78 -10.99 -13.59
C ALA A 100 -5.65 -9.56 -14.12
N VAL A 101 -6.36 -8.62 -13.48
CA VAL A 101 -6.23 -7.19 -13.74
C VAL A 101 -5.57 -6.57 -12.51
N VAL A 102 -4.43 -5.93 -12.72
CA VAL A 102 -3.65 -5.28 -11.65
C VAL A 102 -3.74 -3.78 -11.83
N ILE A 103 -4.16 -3.09 -10.77
CA ILE A 103 -4.23 -1.64 -10.72
C ILE A 103 -3.21 -1.16 -9.69
N THR A 104 -2.17 -0.49 -10.16
CA THR A 104 -1.09 -0.02 -9.30
C THR A 104 -0.40 1.20 -9.93
N ASN A 105 0.18 2.05 -9.07
CA ASN A 105 1.09 3.11 -9.48
C ASN A 105 2.55 2.73 -9.30
N ASP A 106 2.83 1.54 -8.79
CA ASP A 106 4.19 1.09 -8.55
C ASP A 106 4.82 0.57 -9.85
N SER A 107 5.83 1.29 -10.33
CA SER A 107 6.56 0.91 -11.56
C SER A 107 7.30 -0.41 -11.43
N ASP A 108 7.64 -0.82 -10.21
CA ASP A 108 8.35 -2.08 -9.98
C ASP A 108 7.49 -3.31 -10.33
N LEU A 109 6.17 -3.14 -10.38
CA LEU A 109 5.24 -4.21 -10.71
C LEU A 109 4.86 -4.26 -12.19
N LEU A 110 5.33 -3.31 -13.00
CA LEU A 110 4.94 -3.18 -14.39
C LEU A 110 5.88 -3.89 -15.37
N ASP A 111 7.04 -4.31 -14.93
CA ASP A 111 8.05 -4.95 -15.79
C ASP A 111 8.07 -6.48 -15.67
#